data_f35c7b345899260b0b3215386780e4a0
#
_entry.id   f35c7b345899260b0b3215386780e4a0
#
_cell.length_a   1.000
_cell.length_b   1.000
_cell.length_c   1.000
_cell.angle_alpha   90.00
_cell.angle_beta   90.00
_cell.angle_gamma   90.00
#
_symmetry.space_group_name_H-M   'P 1'
#
loop_
_entity.id
_entity.type
_entity.pdbx_description
1 polymer ?
#
loop_
_entity_poly.entity_id
_entity_poly.type
_entity_poly.pdbx_seq_one_letter_code
_entity_poly.pdbx_strand_id
1 'polypeptide(L)'
;QPSYGLPFVSSLKKFMTDEDIFGKNSDIMEYHCQNNPCLKETIFAYSEKMAEGFFGKYESPQDRIYKLQLLQCEWLRISFELFKRNQWFSSGIVYWMFNDCWPTSVSWSVVDYYGNPKPAYYVFRRCAKPVITSLYEEDGEIKAYVCVNGKNGVSAKGRVYLYNVLTGEENTLAEFDGKFSVGSTCAVTAEKSKIPQIEQNENIVLCDLESDTCSDRSFYCPNYFKNVPWGKNDAFVLTETDGGCEIMADMYPVCYARYR
;
A
#
# COMPACT_ATOMS: atom_id res chain seq x y z
N GLN A 1 11.52 9.76 8.23
CA GLN A 1 10.55 8.92 7.53
C GLN A 1 10.46 7.58 8.20
N PRO A 2 9.36 7.21 8.79
CA PRO A 2 9.19 5.87 9.31
C PRO A 2 8.49 4.99 8.28
N SER A 3 9.22 4.41 7.36
CA SER A 3 8.72 3.38 6.45
C SER A 3 9.43 2.07 6.73
N TYR A 4 9.23 1.55 7.94
CA TYR A 4 9.87 0.33 8.40
C TYR A 4 9.01 -0.89 8.10
N GLY A 5 9.64 -1.97 7.64
CA GLY A 5 8.96 -3.22 7.38
C GLY A 5 9.87 -4.43 7.52
N LEU A 6 9.25 -5.60 7.64
CA LEU A 6 9.93 -6.87 7.78
C LEU A 6 10.10 -7.57 6.43
N PRO A 7 11.18 -8.35 6.25
CA PRO A 7 11.29 -9.33 5.17
C PRO A 7 10.19 -10.41 5.26
N PHE A 8 10.12 -11.25 4.26
CA PHE A 8 9.33 -12.48 4.36
C PHE A 8 9.89 -13.42 5.42
N VAL A 9 9.01 -14.22 6.03
CA VAL A 9 9.40 -15.21 7.05
C VAL A 9 10.49 -16.15 6.55
N SER A 10 10.46 -16.53 5.26
CA SER A 10 11.49 -17.36 4.64
C SER A 10 12.90 -16.72 4.68
N SER A 11 12.99 -15.40 4.63
CA SER A 11 14.25 -14.67 4.78
C SER A 11 14.68 -14.56 6.24
N LEU A 12 13.74 -14.29 7.14
CA LEU A 12 13.99 -14.25 8.59
C LEU A 12 14.52 -15.58 9.11
N LYS A 13 13.96 -16.70 8.67
CA LYS A 13 14.39 -18.06 9.03
C LYS A 13 15.83 -18.42 8.63
N LYS A 14 16.48 -17.62 7.80
CA LYS A 14 17.89 -17.81 7.46
C LYS A 14 18.87 -17.40 8.57
N PHE A 15 18.41 -16.59 9.53
CA PHE A 15 19.24 -16.09 10.62
C PHE A 15 18.56 -16.03 11.99
N MET A 16 17.28 -16.44 12.08
CA MET A 16 16.47 -16.47 13.29
C MET A 16 15.72 -17.79 13.41
N THR A 17 15.42 -18.18 14.65
CA THR A 17 14.54 -19.32 14.94
C THR A 17 13.07 -18.93 14.84
N ASP A 18 12.18 -19.90 14.78
CA ASP A 18 10.73 -19.66 14.82
C ASP A 18 10.32 -18.98 16.13
N GLU A 19 10.97 -19.27 17.25
CA GLU A 19 10.75 -18.63 18.54
C GLU A 19 11.12 -17.15 18.49
N ASP A 20 12.23 -16.79 17.86
CA ASP A 20 12.64 -15.38 17.68
C ASP A 20 11.66 -14.60 16.79
N ILE A 21 11.19 -15.23 15.71
CA ILE A 21 10.31 -14.58 14.72
C ILE A 21 8.90 -14.39 15.28
N PHE A 22 8.36 -15.42 15.94
CA PHE A 22 6.97 -15.46 16.37
C PHE A 22 6.77 -15.18 17.87
N GLY A 23 7.85 -15.16 18.65
CA GLY A 23 7.81 -14.82 20.07
C GLY A 23 7.50 -13.34 20.32
N LYS A 24 7.09 -13.02 21.56
CA LYS A 24 6.71 -11.66 21.92
C LYS A 24 7.89 -10.74 22.16
N ASN A 25 8.98 -11.25 22.72
CA ASN A 25 10.16 -10.47 23.08
C ASN A 25 11.39 -11.26 22.63
N SER A 26 11.93 -10.91 21.49
CA SER A 26 13.15 -11.51 20.98
C SER A 26 14.27 -10.47 20.94
N ASP A 27 15.30 -10.69 21.74
CA ASP A 27 16.52 -9.86 21.74
C ASP A 27 17.19 -9.95 20.36
N ILE A 28 17.06 -11.10 19.69
CA ILE A 28 17.58 -11.29 18.31
C ILE A 28 16.81 -10.43 17.32
N MET A 29 15.49 -10.34 17.43
CA MET A 29 14.67 -9.46 16.60
C MET A 29 15.11 -8.00 16.75
N GLU A 30 15.30 -7.55 17.99
CA GLU A 30 15.77 -6.20 18.32
C GLU A 30 17.23 -5.97 17.84
N TYR A 31 18.11 -6.92 18.04
CA TYR A 31 19.52 -6.84 17.61
C TYR A 31 19.64 -6.65 16.08
N HIS A 32 18.78 -7.31 15.32
CA HIS A 32 18.76 -7.22 13.87
C HIS A 32 17.93 -6.04 13.33
N CYS A 33 17.35 -5.19 14.20
CA CYS A 33 16.71 -3.95 13.76
C CYS A 33 17.72 -2.89 13.34
N GLN A 34 17.40 -2.15 12.29
CA GLN A 34 18.11 -0.91 11.99
C GLN A 34 17.57 0.21 12.90
N ASN A 35 18.18 0.38 14.04
CA ASN A 35 17.74 1.35 15.04
C ASN A 35 18.05 2.79 14.62
N ASN A 36 17.12 3.69 14.92
CA ASN A 36 17.30 5.13 14.75
C ASN A 36 17.61 5.76 16.10
N PRO A 37 18.82 6.31 16.32
CA PRO A 37 19.20 6.89 17.61
C PRO A 37 18.34 8.11 18.02
N CYS A 38 17.57 8.69 17.10
CA CYS A 38 16.66 9.79 17.39
C CYS A 38 15.32 9.33 18.02
N LEU A 39 15.02 8.03 17.99
CA LEU A 39 13.82 7.49 18.63
C LEU A 39 14.10 7.15 20.10
N LYS A 40 13.09 7.40 20.95
CA LYS A 40 13.15 7.03 22.38
C LYS A 40 12.93 5.55 22.64
N GLU A 41 12.36 4.85 21.67
CA GLU A 41 12.09 3.42 21.66
C GLU A 41 12.74 2.78 20.45
N THR A 42 12.87 1.46 20.44
CA THR A 42 13.41 0.75 19.27
C THR A 42 12.48 0.90 18.08
N ILE A 43 13.03 0.80 16.87
CA ILE A 43 12.24 0.84 15.65
C ILE A 43 11.19 -0.26 15.63
N PHE A 44 11.52 -1.43 16.17
CA PHE A 44 10.60 -2.54 16.24
C PHE A 44 9.38 -2.20 17.12
N ALA A 45 9.59 -1.78 18.38
CA ALA A 45 8.53 -1.38 19.28
C ALA A 45 7.68 -0.22 18.72
N TYR A 46 8.33 0.77 18.11
CA TYR A 46 7.64 1.86 17.42
C TYR A 46 6.74 1.35 16.29
N SER A 47 7.27 0.46 15.44
CA SER A 47 6.52 -0.10 14.30
C SER A 47 5.33 -0.94 14.75
N GLU A 48 5.48 -1.72 15.83
CA GLU A 48 4.38 -2.49 16.42
C GLU A 48 3.24 -1.57 16.86
N LYS A 49 3.56 -0.54 17.63
CA LYS A 49 2.57 0.45 18.09
C LYS A 49 1.84 1.14 16.94
N MET A 50 2.56 1.49 15.89
CA MET A 50 1.97 2.09 14.70
C MET A 50 1.09 1.10 13.94
N ALA A 51 1.54 -0.14 13.76
CA ALA A 51 0.76 -1.17 13.07
C ALA A 51 -0.53 -1.51 13.82
N GLU A 52 -0.50 -1.62 15.14
CA GLU A 52 -1.72 -1.79 15.95
C GLU A 52 -2.66 -0.57 15.85
N GLY A 53 -2.11 0.63 15.78
CA GLY A 53 -2.89 1.86 15.59
C GLY A 53 -3.67 1.85 14.29
N PHE A 54 -3.06 1.42 13.19
CA PHE A 54 -3.66 1.40 11.85
C PHE A 54 -4.51 0.17 11.58
N PHE A 55 -4.03 -1.03 11.97
CA PHE A 55 -4.61 -2.31 11.54
C PHE A 55 -5.26 -3.11 12.68
N GLY A 56 -5.27 -2.56 13.90
CA GLY A 56 -5.80 -3.23 15.08
C GLY A 56 -4.84 -4.23 15.72
N LYS A 57 -5.25 -4.76 16.87
CA LYS A 57 -4.45 -5.72 17.64
C LYS A 57 -4.13 -6.97 16.82
N TYR A 58 -3.01 -7.60 17.14
CA TYR A 58 -2.59 -8.84 16.50
C TYR A 58 -3.43 -10.02 16.98
N GLU A 59 -3.99 -10.77 16.02
CA GLU A 59 -4.76 -11.98 16.29
C GLU A 59 -3.85 -13.23 16.43
N SER A 60 -2.69 -13.18 15.80
CA SER A 60 -1.69 -14.24 15.83
C SER A 60 -0.28 -13.68 15.57
N PRO A 61 0.79 -14.45 15.85
CA PRO A 61 2.15 -14.06 15.47
C PRO A 61 2.32 -13.82 13.97
N GLN A 62 1.63 -14.58 13.13
CA GLN A 62 1.65 -14.43 11.69
C GLN A 62 0.96 -13.12 11.26
N ASP A 63 -0.18 -12.80 11.87
CA ASP A 63 -0.89 -11.54 11.64
C ASP A 63 -0.04 -10.34 12.05
N ARG A 64 0.72 -10.43 13.15
CA ARG A 64 1.70 -9.43 13.56
C ARG A 64 2.70 -9.12 12.45
N ILE A 65 3.35 -10.14 11.89
CA ILE A 65 4.32 -9.95 10.79
C ILE A 65 3.64 -9.32 9.58
N TYR A 66 2.47 -9.80 9.22
CA TYR A 66 1.69 -9.29 8.11
C TYR A 66 1.36 -7.79 8.29
N LYS A 67 0.85 -7.38 9.45
CA LYS A 67 0.52 -5.99 9.75
C LYS A 67 1.74 -5.08 9.74
N LEU A 68 2.89 -5.55 10.23
CA LEU A 68 4.14 -4.80 10.15
C LEU A 68 4.62 -4.62 8.70
N GLN A 69 4.40 -5.60 7.83
CA GLN A 69 4.70 -5.45 6.40
C GLN A 69 3.72 -4.51 5.70
N LEU A 70 2.42 -4.58 6.03
CA LEU A 70 1.41 -3.64 5.53
C LEU A 70 1.71 -2.20 5.94
N LEU A 71 2.23 -1.99 7.15
CA LEU A 71 2.60 -0.65 7.62
C LEU A 71 3.59 0.01 6.66
N GLN A 72 4.65 -0.69 6.25
CA GLN A 72 5.60 -0.16 5.27
C GLN A 72 4.93 0.11 3.92
N CYS A 73 4.05 -0.79 3.47
CA CYS A 73 3.31 -0.60 2.23
C CYS A 73 2.50 0.69 2.22
N GLU A 74 1.71 0.93 3.26
CA GLU A 74 0.87 2.13 3.37
C GLU A 74 1.69 3.42 3.49
N TRP A 75 2.75 3.42 4.30
CA TRP A 75 3.62 4.58 4.40
C TRP A 75 4.26 4.96 3.08
N LEU A 76 4.74 3.96 2.32
CA LEU A 76 5.30 4.20 0.99
C LEU A 76 4.24 4.68 0.01
N ARG A 77 3.08 4.04 -0.03
CA ARG A 77 1.98 4.44 -0.90
C ARG A 77 1.61 5.91 -0.69
N ILE A 78 1.29 6.28 0.55
CA ILE A 78 0.89 7.64 0.91
C ILE A 78 1.98 8.65 0.53
N SER A 79 3.25 8.34 0.85
CA SER A 79 4.37 9.24 0.56
C SER A 79 4.57 9.43 -0.93
N PHE A 80 4.66 8.34 -1.70
CA PHE A 80 4.90 8.43 -3.15
C PHE A 80 3.74 9.07 -3.89
N GLU A 81 2.51 8.71 -3.55
CA GLU A 81 1.33 9.32 -4.14
C GLU A 81 1.25 10.82 -3.85
N LEU A 82 1.60 11.25 -2.62
CA LEU A 82 1.70 12.67 -2.26
C LEU A 82 2.70 13.41 -3.15
N PHE A 83 3.93 12.87 -3.31
CA PHE A 83 4.94 13.49 -4.18
C PHE A 83 4.50 13.51 -5.64
N LYS A 84 3.84 12.47 -6.12
CA LYS A 84 3.30 12.42 -7.48
C LYS A 84 2.19 13.48 -7.70
N ARG A 85 1.29 13.65 -6.75
CA ARG A 85 0.26 14.71 -6.82
C ARG A 85 0.85 16.12 -6.81
N ASN A 86 1.96 16.31 -6.11
CA ASN A 86 2.63 17.61 -5.99
C ASN A 86 3.72 17.87 -7.05
N GLN A 87 3.70 17.16 -8.18
CA GLN A 87 4.48 17.56 -9.36
C GLN A 87 3.90 18.90 -9.86
N TRP A 88 4.63 19.83 -10.05
CA TRP A 88 5.99 20.28 -10.14
C TRP A 88 6.43 21.15 -8.95
N PHE A 89 5.60 21.23 -7.93
CA PHE A 89 6.03 21.85 -6.67
C PHE A 89 7.18 21.06 -6.05
N SER A 90 7.09 19.73 -6.12
CA SER A 90 8.17 18.83 -5.74
C SER A 90 8.77 18.18 -6.97
N SER A 91 10.09 18.30 -7.15
CA SER A 91 10.81 17.79 -8.33
C SER A 91 11.04 16.29 -8.30
N GLY A 92 10.91 15.62 -7.15
CA GLY A 92 11.12 14.19 -7.02
C GLY A 92 11.18 13.70 -5.58
N ILE A 93 11.31 12.40 -5.43
CA ILE A 93 11.49 11.71 -4.16
C ILE A 93 12.70 10.77 -4.25
N VAL A 94 13.60 10.86 -3.29
CA VAL A 94 14.70 9.92 -3.12
C VAL A 94 14.36 8.99 -1.97
N TYR A 95 14.28 7.69 -2.27
CA TYR A 95 13.99 6.69 -1.27
C TYR A 95 15.26 6.13 -0.64
N TRP A 96 15.37 6.18 0.66
CA TRP A 96 16.42 5.58 1.44
C TRP A 96 15.84 4.44 2.28
N MET A 97 16.20 3.18 2.02
CA MET A 97 17.18 2.72 1.00
C MET A 97 16.59 1.57 0.20
N PHE A 98 17.21 1.20 -0.94
CA PHE A 98 16.69 0.16 -1.81
C PHE A 98 16.81 -1.23 -1.19
N ASN A 99 18.01 -1.61 -0.71
CA ASN A 99 18.27 -2.94 -0.18
C ASN A 99 18.99 -2.91 1.18
N ASP A 100 18.81 -3.97 1.96
CA ASP A 100 19.52 -4.18 3.21
C ASP A 100 21.00 -4.52 2.95
N CYS A 101 21.90 -4.01 3.80
CA CYS A 101 23.33 -4.29 3.75
C CYS A 101 23.78 -5.44 4.64
N TRP A 102 22.91 -5.92 5.52
CA TRP A 102 23.08 -7.09 6.40
C TRP A 102 21.73 -7.72 6.71
N PRO A 103 21.66 -8.95 7.28
CA PRO A 103 20.38 -9.57 7.62
C PRO A 103 19.63 -8.74 8.67
N THR A 104 18.59 -8.02 8.24
CA THR A 104 17.78 -7.18 9.13
C THR A 104 16.41 -7.79 9.38
N SER A 105 15.93 -7.62 10.60
CA SER A 105 14.55 -7.95 10.99
C SER A 105 13.59 -6.84 10.59
N VAL A 106 13.87 -5.62 10.97
CA VAL A 106 13.08 -4.43 10.64
C VAL A 106 13.98 -3.34 10.08
N SER A 107 13.68 -2.87 8.89
CA SER A 107 14.40 -1.80 8.23
C SER A 107 13.52 -1.02 7.28
N TRP A 108 14.06 0.07 6.75
CA TRP A 108 13.38 0.89 5.75
C TRP A 108 13.64 0.44 4.30
N SER A 109 14.45 -0.58 4.04
CA SER A 109 14.67 -1.11 2.70
C SER A 109 13.43 -1.77 2.11
N VAL A 110 13.37 -1.84 0.77
CA VAL A 110 12.30 -2.55 0.03
C VAL A 110 12.74 -3.91 -0.53
N VAL A 111 14.06 -4.18 -0.49
CA VAL A 111 14.66 -5.48 -0.82
C VAL A 111 15.47 -5.94 0.37
N ASP A 112 15.32 -7.19 0.77
CA ASP A 112 16.07 -7.74 1.91
C ASP A 112 17.53 -8.05 1.55
N TYR A 113 18.33 -8.42 2.57
CA TYR A 113 19.75 -8.77 2.41
C TYR A 113 19.98 -9.91 1.41
N TYR A 114 19.04 -10.82 1.26
CA TYR A 114 19.15 -11.98 0.38
C TYR A 114 18.67 -11.72 -1.05
N GLY A 115 18.33 -10.46 -1.36
CA GLY A 115 17.85 -10.07 -2.67
C GLY A 115 16.34 -10.30 -2.90
N ASN A 116 15.59 -10.68 -1.88
CA ASN A 116 14.14 -10.90 -2.00
C ASN A 116 13.40 -9.56 -1.83
N PRO A 117 12.46 -9.23 -2.73
CA PRO A 117 11.64 -8.05 -2.58
C PRO A 117 10.71 -8.21 -1.36
N LYS A 118 10.67 -7.18 -0.50
CA LYS A 118 9.68 -7.06 0.57
C LYS A 118 8.32 -6.68 -0.04
N PRO A 119 7.17 -6.88 0.66
CA PRO A 119 5.87 -6.46 0.13
C PRO A 119 5.83 -5.00 -0.35
N ALA A 120 6.49 -4.12 0.34
CA ALA A 120 6.60 -2.70 0.00
C ALA A 120 7.31 -2.40 -1.33
N TYR A 121 8.14 -3.32 -1.84
CA TYR A 121 8.75 -3.21 -3.17
C TYR A 121 7.68 -3.12 -4.28
N TYR A 122 6.59 -3.85 -4.15
CA TYR A 122 5.53 -3.85 -5.16
C TYR A 122 4.75 -2.54 -5.15
N VAL A 123 4.59 -1.91 -4.00
CA VAL A 123 4.04 -0.55 -3.89
C VAL A 123 4.98 0.45 -4.56
N PHE A 124 6.27 0.37 -4.26
CA PHE A 124 7.29 1.19 -4.90
C PHE A 124 7.25 1.02 -6.43
N ARG A 125 7.22 -0.23 -6.92
CA ARG A 125 7.12 -0.55 -8.36
C ARG A 125 5.86 0.05 -8.99
N ARG A 126 4.69 -0.05 -8.31
CA ARG A 126 3.46 0.58 -8.79
C ARG A 126 3.64 2.09 -8.92
N CYS A 127 4.12 2.74 -7.86
CA CYS A 127 4.30 4.19 -7.83
C CYS A 127 5.38 4.70 -8.82
N ALA A 128 6.27 3.84 -9.27
CA ALA A 128 7.27 4.15 -10.29
C ALA A 128 6.74 4.06 -11.74
N LYS A 129 5.52 3.57 -11.96
CA LYS A 129 4.89 3.56 -13.29
C LYS A 129 4.84 4.96 -13.90
N PRO A 130 4.87 5.05 -15.24
CA PRO A 130 4.77 6.33 -15.95
C PRO A 130 3.43 7.03 -15.72
N VAL A 131 2.36 6.28 -15.51
CA VAL A 131 1.03 6.81 -15.20
C VAL A 131 0.48 6.06 -14.01
N ILE A 132 0.03 6.81 -12.99
CA ILE A 132 -0.70 6.28 -11.86
C ILE A 132 -1.92 7.14 -11.55
N THR A 133 -2.90 6.53 -10.88
CA THR A 133 -3.98 7.27 -10.22
C THR A 133 -3.70 7.39 -8.73
N SER A 134 -4.22 8.45 -8.13
CA SER A 134 -4.14 8.68 -6.69
C SER A 134 -5.42 9.33 -6.18
N LEU A 135 -5.98 8.77 -5.12
CA LEU A 135 -7.13 9.32 -4.42
C LEU A 135 -6.67 10.10 -3.19
N TYR A 136 -7.29 11.25 -2.96
CA TYR A 136 -7.00 12.09 -1.80
C TYR A 136 -8.25 12.84 -1.35
N GLU A 137 -8.48 12.92 -0.04
CA GLU A 137 -9.54 13.75 0.54
C GLU A 137 -8.97 15.12 0.93
N GLU A 138 -9.60 16.17 0.46
CA GLU A 138 -9.28 17.54 0.79
C GLU A 138 -10.55 18.39 0.77
N ASP A 139 -10.77 19.18 1.79
CA ASP A 139 -11.90 20.12 1.94
C ASP A 139 -13.29 19.46 1.79
N GLY A 140 -13.44 18.21 2.24
CA GLY A 140 -14.68 17.45 2.13
C GLY A 140 -14.96 16.89 0.74
N GLU A 141 -13.97 16.89 -0.14
CA GLU A 141 -14.02 16.31 -1.47
C GLU A 141 -13.05 15.16 -1.59
N ILE A 142 -13.46 14.09 -2.27
CA ILE A 142 -12.57 13.05 -2.73
C ILE A 142 -12.12 13.40 -4.14
N LYS A 143 -10.83 13.64 -4.28
CA LYS A 143 -10.19 14.04 -5.54
C LYS A 143 -9.43 12.85 -6.13
N ALA A 144 -9.70 12.53 -7.38
CA ALA A 144 -8.94 11.56 -8.15
C ALA A 144 -7.96 12.29 -9.06
N TYR A 145 -6.69 11.99 -8.89
CA TYR A 145 -5.61 12.56 -9.68
C TYR A 145 -5.09 11.54 -10.68
N VAL A 146 -4.81 12.00 -11.89
CA VAL A 146 -3.99 11.28 -12.87
C VAL A 146 -2.61 11.92 -12.86
N CYS A 147 -1.60 11.13 -12.49
CA CYS A 147 -0.21 11.58 -12.38
C CYS A 147 0.59 10.96 -13.53
N VAL A 148 1.06 11.81 -14.45
CA VAL A 148 1.82 11.41 -15.63
C VAL A 148 3.28 11.77 -15.46
N ASN A 149 4.16 10.77 -15.50
CA ASN A 149 5.59 10.94 -15.37
C ASN A 149 6.27 10.43 -16.66
N GLY A 150 6.68 11.33 -17.51
CA GLY A 150 7.27 10.99 -18.81
C GLY A 150 7.57 12.22 -19.64
N LYS A 151 7.82 12.04 -20.92
CA LYS A 151 8.07 13.13 -21.88
C LYS A 151 6.79 13.67 -22.52
N ASN A 152 5.78 12.83 -22.64
CA ASN A 152 4.52 13.14 -23.34
C ASN A 152 3.33 12.93 -22.41
N GLY A 153 2.23 13.64 -22.68
CA GLY A 153 0.94 13.36 -22.07
C GLY A 153 0.35 12.03 -22.58
N VAL A 154 -0.71 11.60 -21.92
CA VAL A 154 -1.40 10.34 -22.22
C VAL A 154 -2.89 10.56 -22.42
N SER A 155 -3.55 9.69 -23.16
CA SER A 155 -5.00 9.55 -23.12
C SER A 155 -5.34 8.52 -22.03
N ALA A 156 -6.28 8.85 -21.16
CA ALA A 156 -6.70 7.97 -20.08
C ALA A 156 -8.18 8.15 -19.78
N LYS A 157 -8.81 7.06 -19.36
CA LYS A 157 -10.16 7.00 -18.82
C LYS A 157 -10.15 6.29 -17.48
N GLY A 158 -11.14 6.56 -16.66
CA GLY A 158 -11.25 5.88 -15.39
C GLY A 158 -12.56 6.19 -14.68
N ARG A 159 -12.77 5.50 -13.59
CA ARG A 159 -13.94 5.69 -12.71
C ARG A 159 -13.53 5.71 -11.25
N VAL A 160 -14.22 6.52 -10.47
CA VAL A 160 -14.17 6.53 -9.02
C VAL A 160 -15.47 5.91 -8.51
N TYR A 161 -15.36 4.97 -7.61
CA TYR A 161 -16.54 4.26 -7.09
C TYR A 161 -16.38 3.88 -5.62
N LEU A 162 -17.50 3.83 -4.94
CA LEU A 162 -17.60 3.27 -3.60
C LEU A 162 -17.70 1.75 -3.74
N TYR A 163 -16.96 1.03 -2.94
CA TYR A 163 -16.92 -0.42 -2.91
C TYR A 163 -17.23 -0.92 -1.50
N ASN A 164 -18.26 -1.76 -1.38
CA ASN A 164 -18.60 -2.40 -0.12
C ASN A 164 -17.80 -3.71 0.02
N VAL A 165 -16.92 -3.77 1.03
CA VAL A 165 -16.01 -4.92 1.22
C VAL A 165 -16.71 -6.20 1.69
N LEU A 166 -17.95 -6.14 2.15
CA LEU A 166 -18.72 -7.30 2.60
C LEU A 166 -19.57 -7.90 1.48
N THR A 167 -20.17 -7.04 0.63
CA THR A 167 -21.12 -7.46 -0.40
C THR A 167 -20.53 -7.49 -1.80
N GLY A 168 -19.39 -6.80 -2.02
CA GLY A 168 -18.84 -6.59 -3.34
C GLY A 168 -19.61 -5.58 -4.19
N GLU A 169 -20.58 -4.86 -3.61
CA GLU A 169 -21.37 -3.88 -4.34
C GLU A 169 -20.52 -2.67 -4.72
N GLU A 170 -20.66 -2.25 -5.98
CA GLU A 170 -19.99 -1.09 -6.53
C GLU A 170 -21.02 0.02 -6.82
N ASN A 171 -20.71 1.24 -6.37
CA ASN A 171 -21.50 2.43 -6.68
C ASN A 171 -20.60 3.49 -7.31
N THR A 172 -20.75 3.74 -8.61
CA THR A 172 -19.95 4.73 -9.34
C THR A 172 -20.27 6.13 -8.84
N LEU A 173 -19.25 6.86 -8.44
CA LEU A 173 -19.33 8.22 -7.93
C LEU A 173 -19.04 9.24 -9.03
N ALA A 174 -18.04 8.95 -9.86
CA ALA A 174 -17.63 9.82 -10.95
C ALA A 174 -16.80 9.05 -12.00
N GLU A 175 -16.79 9.55 -13.22
CA GLU A 175 -16.00 9.02 -14.34
C GLU A 175 -15.21 10.13 -15.01
N PHE A 176 -14.11 9.79 -15.65
CA PHE A 176 -13.31 10.70 -16.43
C PHE A 176 -12.79 10.02 -17.71
N ASP A 177 -12.70 10.80 -18.77
CA ASP A 177 -12.09 10.40 -20.05
C ASP A 177 -11.46 11.66 -20.69
N GLY A 178 -10.19 11.59 -21.05
CA GLY A 178 -9.52 12.74 -21.63
C GLY A 178 -8.03 12.57 -21.86
N LYS A 179 -7.41 13.70 -22.21
CA LYS A 179 -5.95 13.81 -22.39
C LYS A 179 -5.35 14.49 -21.16
N PHE A 180 -4.34 13.87 -20.59
CA PHE A 180 -3.63 14.35 -19.42
C PHE A 180 -2.20 14.71 -19.78
N SER A 181 -1.83 15.95 -19.47
CA SER A 181 -0.46 16.43 -19.65
C SER A 181 0.49 15.80 -18.65
N VAL A 182 1.79 15.89 -18.93
CA VAL A 182 2.84 15.53 -17.96
C VAL A 182 2.67 16.37 -16.69
N GLY A 183 2.72 15.71 -15.55
CA GLY A 183 2.45 16.31 -14.24
C GLY A 183 1.29 15.64 -13.52
N SER A 184 0.65 16.36 -12.64
CA SER A 184 -0.51 15.90 -11.89
C SER A 184 -1.75 16.72 -12.26
N THR A 185 -2.82 16.05 -12.59
CA THR A 185 -4.11 16.66 -12.94
C THR A 185 -5.21 16.04 -12.08
N CYS A 186 -5.98 16.89 -11.39
CA CYS A 186 -7.23 16.44 -10.79
C CYS A 186 -8.22 16.13 -11.92
N ALA A 187 -8.51 14.85 -12.13
CA ALA A 187 -9.37 14.37 -13.21
C ALA A 187 -10.84 14.55 -12.86
N VAL A 188 -11.21 14.25 -11.61
CA VAL A 188 -12.58 14.37 -11.13
C VAL A 188 -12.61 14.52 -9.61
N THR A 189 -13.68 15.16 -9.10
CA THR A 189 -13.97 15.29 -7.67
C THR A 189 -15.34 14.72 -7.34
N ALA A 190 -15.47 14.15 -6.14
CA ALA A 190 -16.75 13.71 -5.59
C ALA A 190 -16.96 14.34 -4.21
N GLU A 191 -18.03 15.09 -4.03
CA GLU A 191 -18.37 15.71 -2.75
C GLU A 191 -18.77 14.64 -1.73
N LYS A 192 -18.02 14.55 -0.64
CA LYS A 192 -18.22 13.55 0.43
C LYS A 192 -19.62 13.64 1.06
N SER A 193 -20.15 14.86 1.20
CA SER A 193 -21.50 15.11 1.73
C SER A 193 -22.63 14.50 0.90
N LYS A 194 -22.37 14.21 -0.38
CA LYS A 194 -23.30 13.55 -1.30
C LYS A 194 -23.20 12.02 -1.29
N ILE A 195 -22.30 11.47 -0.48
CA ILE A 195 -22.02 10.04 -0.39
C ILE A 195 -22.22 9.58 1.08
N PRO A 196 -23.45 9.50 1.58
CA PRO A 196 -23.70 9.16 3.00
C PRO A 196 -23.07 7.83 3.43
N GLN A 197 -22.98 6.87 2.50
CA GLN A 197 -22.40 5.55 2.76
C GLN A 197 -20.90 5.55 2.97
N ILE A 198 -20.20 6.65 2.65
CA ILE A 198 -18.74 6.73 2.76
C ILE A 198 -18.24 6.62 4.21
N GLU A 199 -19.07 7.02 5.16
CA GLU A 199 -18.75 6.94 6.59
C GLU A 199 -18.96 5.54 7.17
N GLN A 200 -19.56 4.62 6.41
CA GLN A 200 -19.76 3.24 6.85
C GLN A 200 -18.43 2.48 6.75
N ASN A 201 -18.10 1.72 7.79
CA ASN A 201 -16.81 1.03 7.89
C ASN A 201 -16.58 -0.03 6.79
N GLU A 202 -17.66 -0.58 6.22
CA GLU A 202 -17.63 -1.56 5.14
C GLU A 202 -17.30 -0.96 3.77
N ASN A 203 -17.22 0.37 3.66
CA ASN A 203 -17.02 1.03 2.38
C ASN A 203 -15.63 1.65 2.24
N ILE A 204 -15.02 1.41 1.08
CA ILE A 204 -13.78 2.06 0.63
C ILE A 204 -14.02 2.71 -0.73
N VAL A 205 -13.22 3.69 -1.09
CA VAL A 205 -13.26 4.33 -2.40
C VAL A 205 -12.15 3.77 -3.27
N LEU A 206 -12.49 3.36 -4.48
CA LEU A 206 -11.55 2.87 -5.48
C LEU A 206 -11.53 3.82 -6.68
N CYS A 207 -10.40 3.91 -7.34
CA CYS A 207 -10.26 4.54 -8.64
C CYS A 207 -9.51 3.61 -9.58
N ASP A 208 -10.19 3.18 -10.64
CA ASP A 208 -9.58 2.45 -11.75
C ASP A 208 -9.20 3.42 -12.85
N LEU A 209 -8.04 3.19 -13.45
CA LEU A 209 -7.50 3.96 -14.55
C LEU A 209 -7.01 3.03 -15.65
N GLU A 210 -7.40 3.32 -16.88
CA GLU A 210 -6.83 2.74 -18.10
C GLU A 210 -6.25 3.87 -18.95
N SER A 211 -5.01 3.72 -19.38
CA SER A 211 -4.36 4.63 -20.32
C SER A 211 -3.81 3.89 -21.51
N ASP A 212 -3.38 4.64 -22.53
CA ASP A 212 -2.69 4.11 -23.70
C ASP A 212 -1.34 3.42 -23.39
N THR A 213 -0.82 3.57 -22.17
CA THR A 213 0.46 3.00 -21.75
C THR A 213 0.36 1.95 -20.66
N CYS A 214 -0.59 2.05 -19.75
CA CYS A 214 -0.76 1.12 -18.63
C CYS A 214 -2.11 1.28 -17.94
N SER A 215 -2.47 0.30 -17.13
CA SER A 215 -3.58 0.39 -16.18
C SER A 215 -3.05 0.59 -14.76
N ASP A 216 -3.87 1.21 -13.90
CA ASP A 216 -3.57 1.38 -12.49
C ASP A 216 -4.85 1.41 -11.65
N ARG A 217 -4.71 1.08 -10.36
CA ARG A 217 -5.78 1.21 -9.36
C ARG A 217 -5.23 1.87 -8.12
N SER A 218 -5.95 2.86 -7.60
CA SER A 218 -5.72 3.43 -6.29
C SER A 218 -6.93 3.24 -5.40
N PHE A 219 -6.72 3.40 -4.10
CA PHE A 219 -7.80 3.33 -3.12
C PHE A 219 -7.65 4.41 -2.06
N TYR A 220 -8.78 4.78 -1.47
CA TYR A 220 -8.87 5.63 -0.31
C TYR A 220 -9.77 4.95 0.73
N CYS A 221 -9.25 4.78 1.94
CA CYS A 221 -10.00 4.24 3.06
C CYS A 221 -10.42 5.41 3.96
N PRO A 222 -11.72 5.79 3.99
CA PRO A 222 -12.21 6.92 4.79
C PRO A 222 -12.07 6.69 6.29
N ASN A 223 -12.13 5.43 6.70
CA ASN A 223 -11.95 4.98 8.08
C ASN A 223 -10.57 4.36 8.27
N TYR A 224 -10.15 4.18 9.52
CA TYR A 224 -8.94 3.40 9.78
C TYR A 224 -9.11 1.97 9.30
N PHE A 225 -8.06 1.39 8.72
CA PHE A 225 -8.06 -0.01 8.26
C PHE A 225 -8.59 -0.99 9.32
N LYS A 226 -8.30 -0.75 10.60
CA LYS A 226 -8.77 -1.57 11.72
C LYS A 226 -10.29 -1.61 11.91
N ASN A 227 -10.98 -0.62 11.38
CA ASN A 227 -12.45 -0.51 11.48
C ASN A 227 -13.16 -1.13 10.28
N VAL A 228 -12.43 -1.38 9.19
CA VAL A 228 -12.99 -2.01 7.99
C VAL A 228 -13.13 -3.51 8.25
N PRO A 229 -14.30 -4.10 8.03
CA PRO A 229 -14.54 -5.53 8.25
C PRO A 229 -13.96 -6.36 7.10
N TRP A 230 -12.64 -6.37 6.96
CA TRP A 230 -11.94 -7.13 5.93
C TRP A 230 -12.33 -8.60 5.97
N GLY A 231 -12.74 -9.16 4.83
CA GLY A 231 -13.05 -10.58 4.72
C GLY A 231 -11.84 -11.48 5.00
N LYS A 232 -12.08 -12.68 5.50
CA LYS A 232 -11.03 -13.69 5.67
C LYS A 232 -10.62 -14.26 4.31
N ASN A 233 -9.34 -14.56 4.19
CA ASN A 233 -8.57 -14.86 2.97
C ASN A 233 -8.96 -16.13 2.16
N ASP A 234 -10.13 -16.71 2.34
CA ASP A 234 -10.53 -17.94 1.67
C ASP A 234 -11.04 -17.73 0.22
N ALA A 235 -11.01 -16.48 -0.25
CA ALA A 235 -11.63 -16.06 -1.50
C ALA A 235 -10.65 -15.81 -2.67
N PHE A 236 -9.38 -16.25 -2.56
CA PHE A 236 -8.42 -16.09 -3.67
C PHE A 236 -8.25 -17.39 -4.44
N VAL A 237 -8.50 -17.34 -5.73
CA VAL A 237 -8.04 -18.39 -6.66
C VAL A 237 -6.74 -17.91 -7.29
N LEU A 238 -5.68 -18.69 -7.08
CA LEU A 238 -4.39 -18.51 -7.72
C LEU A 238 -4.29 -19.45 -8.89
N THR A 239 -4.12 -18.91 -10.09
CA THR A 239 -3.86 -19.72 -11.29
C THR A 239 -2.45 -19.44 -11.77
N GLU A 240 -1.60 -20.45 -11.82
CA GLU A 240 -0.27 -20.33 -12.42
C GLU A 240 -0.40 -20.20 -13.94
N THR A 241 0.32 -19.25 -14.50
CA THR A 241 0.40 -19.00 -15.94
C THR A 241 1.85 -19.04 -16.39
N ASP A 242 2.12 -19.24 -17.68
CA ASP A 242 3.48 -19.33 -18.24
C ASP A 242 4.35 -18.08 -18.01
N GLY A 243 3.81 -17.00 -17.52
CA GLY A 243 4.52 -15.74 -17.25
C GLY A 243 4.38 -15.22 -15.82
N GLY A 244 3.76 -16.00 -14.90
CA GLY A 244 3.50 -15.57 -13.54
C GLY A 244 2.31 -16.26 -12.91
N CYS A 245 1.56 -15.56 -12.09
CA CYS A 245 0.31 -16.05 -11.55
C CYS A 245 -0.80 -15.01 -11.69
N GLU A 246 -1.99 -15.48 -11.94
CA GLU A 246 -3.20 -14.69 -11.93
C GLU A 246 -3.92 -14.90 -10.59
N ILE A 247 -4.30 -13.78 -9.96
CA ILE A 247 -5.04 -13.80 -8.69
C ILE A 247 -6.45 -13.34 -9.00
N MET A 248 -7.41 -14.23 -8.84
CA MET A 248 -8.83 -13.88 -8.88
C MET A 248 -9.41 -13.83 -7.47
N ALA A 249 -10.10 -12.75 -7.16
CA ALA A 249 -10.87 -12.58 -5.93
C ALA A 249 -12.34 -12.43 -6.33
N ASP A 250 -13.18 -13.37 -5.93
CA ASP A 250 -14.58 -13.40 -6.36
C ASP A 250 -15.41 -12.23 -5.82
N MET A 251 -15.02 -11.64 -4.68
CA MET A 251 -15.83 -10.62 -4.02
C MET A 251 -15.07 -9.44 -3.43
N TYR A 252 -13.74 -9.37 -3.51
CA TYR A 252 -12.98 -8.32 -2.82
C TYR A 252 -11.92 -7.68 -3.72
N PRO A 253 -11.77 -6.34 -3.67
CA PRO A 253 -10.61 -5.71 -4.30
C PRO A 253 -9.35 -6.17 -3.61
N VAL A 254 -8.41 -6.66 -4.39
CA VAL A 254 -7.11 -7.06 -3.86
C VAL A 254 -6.26 -5.81 -3.70
N CYS A 255 -6.20 -5.27 -2.50
CA CYS A 255 -5.34 -4.12 -2.19
C CYS A 255 -3.88 -4.56 -2.06
N TYR A 256 -3.63 -5.69 -1.40
CA TYR A 256 -2.31 -6.27 -1.18
C TYR A 256 -2.39 -7.79 -1.25
N ALA A 257 -2.10 -8.35 -2.41
CA ALA A 257 -2.00 -9.81 -2.56
C ALA A 257 -0.58 -10.30 -2.35
N ARG A 258 -0.42 -11.45 -1.72
CA ARG A 258 0.82 -12.21 -1.63
C ARG A 258 0.69 -13.50 -2.42
N TYR A 259 1.66 -13.74 -3.28
CA TYR A 259 1.99 -15.07 -3.76
C TYR A 259 3.18 -15.64 -2.97
N ARG A 260 3.11 -16.90 -2.58
CA ARG A 260 4.19 -17.65 -1.92
C ARG A 260 4.86 -18.60 -2.88
#